data_bd666db207127c7a1dba38347a1da487
#
_entry.id   bd666db207127c7a1dba38347a1da487
#
_cell.length_a   1.000
_cell.length_b   1.000
_cell.length_c   1.000
_cell.angle_alpha   90.00
_cell.angle_beta   90.00
_cell.angle_gamma   90.00
#
_symmetry.space_group_name_H-M   'P 1'
#
loop_
_entity.id
_entity.type
_entity.pdbx_description
1 polymer ?
#
loop_
_entity_poly.entity_id
_entity_poly.type
_entity_poly.pdbx_seq_one_letter_code
_entity_poly.pdbx_strand_id
1 'polypeptide(L)'
;DLAVLLACASSIKEKPLPYTLAVFGEVGLSGEIRPVPNGQERLKEAVKHGFTHAIVPKANAPKTQLEQYQGLKIIAVERLDDAIDSAFNYL
;
A
#
# COMPACT_ATOMS: atom_id res chain seq x y z
N ASP A 1 11.70 -2.88 2.34
CA ASP A 1 10.55 -2.55 1.51
C ASP A 1 9.56 -1.65 2.25
N LEU A 2 8.54 -1.20 1.55
CA LEU A 2 7.59 -0.24 2.11
C LEU A 2 6.83 -0.84 3.31
N ALA A 3 6.45 -2.10 3.24
CA ALA A 3 5.71 -2.73 4.33
C ALA A 3 6.52 -2.76 5.63
N VAL A 4 7.81 -3.05 5.53
CA VAL A 4 8.70 -3.05 6.69
C VAL A 4 8.83 -1.65 7.28
N LEU A 5 8.98 -0.64 6.42
CA LEU A 5 9.11 0.75 6.89
C LEU A 5 7.83 1.23 7.57
N LEU A 6 6.66 0.87 7.07
CA LEU A 6 5.40 1.23 7.71
C LEU A 6 5.24 0.49 9.04
N ALA A 7 5.69 -0.76 9.13
CA ALA A 7 5.67 -1.51 10.39
C ALA A 7 6.58 -0.84 11.43
N CYS A 8 7.76 -0.38 11.01
CA CYS A 8 8.66 0.36 11.90
C CYS A 8 8.04 1.67 12.36
N ALA A 9 7.41 2.42 11.45
CA ALA A 9 6.74 3.66 11.80
C ALA A 9 5.58 3.43 12.77
N SER A 10 4.83 2.35 12.57
CA SER A 10 3.75 1.95 13.47
C SER A 10 4.27 1.71 14.88
N SER A 11 5.40 1.02 15.00
CA SER A 11 6.02 0.73 16.29
C SER A 11 6.47 2.02 16.98
N ILE A 12 7.14 2.91 16.25
CA ILE A 12 7.65 4.19 16.80
C ILE A 12 6.50 5.07 17.24
N LYS A 13 5.44 5.17 16.45
CA LYS A 13 4.27 6.00 16.75
C LYS A 13 3.33 5.37 17.78
N GLU A 14 3.55 4.11 18.09
CA GLU A 14 2.63 3.33 18.95
C GLU A 14 1.19 3.35 18.42
N LYS A 15 1.06 3.38 17.09
CA LYS A 15 -0.24 3.35 16.39
C LYS A 15 -0.30 2.08 15.54
N PRO A 16 -1.16 1.13 15.87
CA PRO A 16 -1.27 -0.10 15.06
C PRO A 16 -1.85 0.22 13.69
N LEU A 17 -1.38 -0.50 12.68
CA LEU A 17 -1.98 -0.47 11.35
C LEU A 17 -3.12 -1.48 11.30
N PRO A 18 -4.19 -1.21 10.51
CA PRO A 18 -5.24 -2.20 10.37
C PRO A 18 -4.69 -3.48 9.75
N TYR A 19 -5.08 -4.64 10.29
CA TYR A 19 -4.66 -5.91 9.71
C TYR A 19 -5.31 -6.19 8.36
N THR A 20 -6.31 -5.39 7.98
CA THR A 20 -6.96 -5.46 6.67
C THR A 20 -6.28 -4.59 5.62
N LEU A 21 -5.14 -4.00 5.95
CA LEU A 21 -4.34 -3.18 5.05
C LEU A 21 -3.24 -4.01 4.39
N ALA A 22 -3.23 -4.04 3.07
CA ALA A 22 -2.14 -4.63 2.30
C ALA A 22 -1.20 -3.50 1.85
N VAL A 23 0.11 -3.75 1.90
CA VAL A 23 1.12 -2.76 1.51
C VAL A 23 2.18 -3.45 0.67
N PHE A 24 2.51 -2.88 -0.46
CA PHE A 24 3.69 -3.32 -1.20
C PHE A 24 4.35 -2.15 -1.94
N GLY A 25 5.63 -2.30 -2.23
CA GLY A 25 6.42 -1.27 -2.89
C GLY A 25 7.87 -1.35 -2.45
N GLU A 26 8.75 -0.81 -3.26
CA GLU A 26 10.16 -0.66 -2.95
C GLU A 26 10.43 0.81 -2.65
N VAL A 27 11.31 1.08 -1.68
CA VAL A 27 11.64 2.45 -1.29
C VAL A 27 13.07 2.75 -1.70
N GLY A 28 13.25 3.80 -2.49
CA GLY A 28 14.57 4.26 -2.90
C GLY A 28 15.22 5.14 -1.85
N LEU A 29 16.49 5.46 -2.08
CA LEU A 29 17.30 6.23 -1.14
C LEU A 29 16.78 7.65 -0.92
N SER A 30 16.06 8.20 -1.89
CA SER A 30 15.49 9.55 -1.78
C SER A 30 14.05 9.54 -1.27
N GLY A 31 13.54 8.40 -0.81
CA GLY A 31 12.17 8.28 -0.34
C GLY A 31 11.15 8.08 -1.45
N GLU A 32 11.59 7.85 -2.68
CA GLU A 32 10.66 7.56 -3.77
C GLU A 32 10.13 6.13 -3.64
N ILE A 33 8.88 5.93 -4.00
CA ILE A 33 8.27 4.61 -4.00
C ILE A 33 8.35 4.04 -5.41
N ARG A 34 8.99 2.88 -5.53
CA ARG A 34 9.21 2.22 -6.81
C ARG A 34 8.24 1.06 -6.97
N PRO A 35 7.81 0.77 -8.21
CA PRO A 35 6.90 -0.35 -8.45
C PRO A 35 7.56 -1.70 -8.18
N VAL A 36 6.72 -2.70 -7.93
CA VAL A 36 7.15 -4.08 -7.76
C VAL A 36 6.66 -4.89 -8.96
N PRO A 37 7.30 -6.02 -9.26
CA PRO A 37 6.78 -6.92 -10.29
C PRO A 37 5.46 -7.54 -9.83
N ASN A 38 4.61 -7.87 -10.79
CA ASN A 38 3.34 -8.56 -10.55
C ASN A 38 2.38 -7.79 -9.64
N GLY A 39 2.35 -6.44 -9.80
CA GLY A 39 1.48 -5.60 -8.99
C GLY A 39 0.00 -5.98 -9.07
N GLN A 40 -0.48 -6.31 -10.27
CA GLN A 40 -1.88 -6.70 -10.45
C GLN A 40 -2.19 -8.04 -9.78
N GLU A 41 -1.24 -8.99 -9.84
CA GLU A 41 -1.40 -10.27 -9.15
C GLU A 41 -1.50 -10.06 -7.65
N ARG A 42 -0.68 -9.16 -7.11
CA ARG A 42 -0.69 -8.83 -5.68
C ARG A 42 -2.01 -8.21 -5.26
N LEU A 43 -2.59 -7.35 -6.10
CA LEU A 43 -3.90 -6.74 -5.82
C LEU A 43 -5.00 -7.78 -5.85
N LYS A 44 -4.96 -8.71 -6.79
CA LYS A 44 -5.93 -9.80 -6.86
C LYS A 44 -5.87 -10.68 -5.61
N GLU A 45 -4.66 -10.97 -5.14
CA GLU A 45 -4.48 -11.73 -3.90
C GLU A 45 -5.03 -10.97 -2.70
N ALA A 46 -4.83 -9.65 -2.65
CA ALA A 46 -5.37 -8.83 -1.57
C ALA A 46 -6.89 -8.90 -1.51
N VAL A 47 -7.56 -8.81 -2.66
CA VAL A 47 -9.02 -8.96 -2.75
C VAL A 47 -9.43 -10.34 -2.25
N LYS A 48 -8.75 -11.38 -2.72
CA LYS A 48 -9.06 -12.76 -2.41
C LYS A 48 -8.94 -13.05 -0.91
N HIS A 49 -7.98 -12.43 -0.25
CA HIS A 49 -7.76 -12.62 1.19
C HIS A 49 -8.57 -11.68 2.08
N GLY A 50 -9.46 -10.87 1.50
CA GLY A 50 -10.37 -10.04 2.27
C GLY A 50 -9.78 -8.72 2.76
N PHE A 51 -8.66 -8.28 2.21
CA PHE A 51 -8.12 -6.96 2.54
C PHE A 51 -9.09 -5.88 2.05
N THR A 52 -9.19 -4.80 2.80
CA THR A 52 -10.11 -3.70 2.49
C THR A 52 -9.39 -2.50 1.90
N HIS A 53 -8.10 -2.37 2.15
CA HIS A 53 -7.27 -1.26 1.68
C HIS A 53 -5.93 -1.78 1.20
N ALA A 54 -5.35 -1.12 0.19
CA ALA A 54 -4.01 -1.44 -0.29
C ALA A 54 -3.26 -0.13 -0.58
N ILE A 55 -2.07 0.01 0.00
CA ILE A 55 -1.16 1.11 -0.33
C ILE A 55 -0.14 0.56 -1.31
N VAL A 56 -0.09 1.14 -2.49
CA VAL A 56 0.69 0.61 -3.61
C VAL A 56 1.46 1.72 -4.31
N PRO A 57 2.56 1.39 -5.00
CA PRO A 57 3.22 2.36 -5.85
C PRO A 57 2.27 2.84 -6.94
N LYS A 58 2.32 4.13 -7.24
CA LYS A 58 1.47 4.71 -8.29
C LYS A 58 1.60 3.96 -9.62
N ALA A 59 2.81 3.55 -9.96
CA ALA A 59 3.06 2.81 -11.21
C ALA A 59 2.41 1.42 -11.22
N ASN A 60 2.07 0.87 -10.07
CA ASN A 60 1.38 -0.43 -9.97
C ASN A 60 -0.14 -0.28 -9.84
N ALA A 61 -0.63 0.93 -9.59
CA ALA A 61 -2.07 1.15 -9.42
C ALA A 61 -2.78 1.03 -10.76
N PRO A 62 -3.97 0.40 -10.80
CA PRO A 62 -4.75 0.36 -12.02
C PRO A 62 -5.22 1.76 -12.38
N LYS A 63 -5.27 2.06 -13.67
CA LYS A 63 -5.69 3.38 -14.14
C LYS A 63 -7.18 3.59 -13.99
N THR A 64 -7.95 2.52 -13.96
CA THR A 64 -9.39 2.58 -13.78
C THR A 64 -9.81 1.58 -12.71
N GLN A 65 -10.94 1.85 -12.07
CA GLN A 65 -11.51 0.92 -11.09
C GLN A 65 -12.03 -0.30 -11.86
N LEU A 66 -11.43 -1.44 -11.60
CA LEU A 66 -11.83 -2.71 -12.23
C LEU A 66 -12.67 -3.53 -11.27
N GLU A 67 -13.61 -4.29 -11.81
CA GLU A 67 -14.48 -5.16 -11.01
C GLU A 67 -13.69 -6.17 -10.19
N GLN A 68 -12.56 -6.64 -10.72
CA GLN A 68 -11.73 -7.62 -10.01
C GLN A 68 -11.12 -7.08 -8.72
N TYR A 69 -11.14 -5.76 -8.54
CA TYR A 69 -10.64 -5.12 -7.31
C TYR A 69 -11.77 -4.55 -6.46
N GLN A 70 -13.00 -4.95 -6.74
CA GLN A 70 -14.15 -4.47 -6.00
C GLN A 70 -14.05 -4.85 -4.52
N GLY A 71 -14.33 -3.89 -3.65
CA GLY A 71 -14.18 -4.08 -2.21
C GLY A 71 -12.81 -3.72 -1.67
N LEU A 72 -11.86 -3.43 -2.54
CA LEU A 72 -10.51 -3.02 -2.16
C LEU A 72 -10.29 -1.56 -2.53
N LYS A 73 -10.02 -0.72 -1.53
CA LYS A 73 -9.68 0.67 -1.78
C LYS A 73 -8.17 0.75 -2.04
N ILE A 74 -7.80 1.12 -3.26
CA ILE A 74 -6.41 1.20 -3.68
C ILE A 74 -5.92 2.62 -3.52
N ILE A 75 -4.84 2.79 -2.74
CA ILE A 75 -4.23 4.08 -2.44
C ILE A 75 -2.87 4.10 -3.13
N ALA A 76 -2.76 4.91 -4.17
CA ALA A 76 -1.52 5.04 -4.93
C ALA A 76 -0.61 6.08 -4.28
N VAL A 77 0.66 5.74 -4.09
CA VAL A 77 1.63 6.63 -3.48
C VAL A 77 2.89 6.72 -4.33
N GLU A 78 3.55 7.86 -4.28
CA GLU A 78 4.80 8.09 -5.02
C GLU A 78 5.99 8.27 -4.10
N ARG A 79 5.74 8.68 -2.84
CA ARG A 79 6.79 8.96 -1.87
C ARG A 79 6.46 8.31 -0.53
N LEU A 80 7.52 8.06 0.24
CA LEU A 80 7.39 7.43 1.56
C LEU A 80 6.53 8.26 2.52
N ASP A 81 6.68 9.57 2.53
CA ASP A 81 5.89 10.44 3.41
C ASP A 81 4.40 10.38 3.07
N ASP A 82 4.04 10.24 1.79
CA ASP A 82 2.65 10.05 1.38
C ASP A 82 2.10 8.72 1.89
N ALA A 83 2.92 7.66 1.83
CA ALA A 83 2.51 6.36 2.31
C ALA A 83 2.28 6.37 3.83
N ILE A 84 3.17 7.01 4.58
CA ILE A 84 3.04 7.15 6.04
C ILE A 84 1.78 7.94 6.38
N ASP A 85 1.58 9.06 5.69
CA ASP A 85 0.41 9.91 5.92
C ASP A 85 -0.89 9.13 5.65
N SER A 86 -0.95 8.43 4.52
CA SER A 86 -2.12 7.63 4.17
C SER A 86 -2.39 6.53 5.20
N ALA A 87 -1.35 5.86 5.66
CA ALA A 87 -1.50 4.75 6.60
C ALA A 87 -1.99 5.19 7.97
N PHE A 88 -1.56 6.33 8.46
CA PHE A 88 -1.82 6.75 9.83
C PHE A 88 -2.87 7.84 9.98
N ASN A 89 -3.21 8.56 8.91
CA ASN A 89 -4.13 9.68 9.00
C ASN A 89 -5.42 9.53 8.19
N TYR A 90 -5.47 8.60 7.23
CA TYR A 90 -6.61 8.48 6.31
C TYR A 90 -7.22 7.09 6.23
N LEU A 91 -6.78 6.18 7.06
CA LEU A 91 -7.38 4.84 7.11
C LEU A 91 -8.26 4.66 8.34
#